data_4610c28ed71c28910e695b1728e4df80
#
_entry.id   4610c28ed71c28910e695b1728e4df80
#
_cell.length_a   1.000
_cell.length_b   1.000
_cell.length_c   1.000
_cell.angle_alpha   90.00
_cell.angle_beta   90.00
_cell.angle_gamma   90.00
#
_symmetry.space_group_name_H-M   'P 1'
#
loop_
_entity.id
_entity.type
_entity.pdbx_description
1 polymer ?
#
loop_
_entity_poly.entity_id
_entity_poly.type
_entity_poly.pdbx_seq_one_letter_code
_entity_poly.pdbx_strand_id
1 'polypeptide(L)'
;MVGSLSLGAVAVLSYAVAYGYCTLPRLADGTFGTLVPYNFVWLPFTAGLHIDMGILLDPISVMMLVVISTVSLMVHIYSFGYMKGEKGFQRYYAFLSLFTFSMLGLVVATNIFQMYVFWELVGVSSYLLIGFYYTKPEAISASKKAFIVTRFADLGFLIGILIYGYYMGTFTFAPAEENLMQGALMLPWALGLMFVGGAGKSAMFPLHIWLPDAMEGPTPVSALIHAATMVVAGVYQVARMFPLY
;
A
#
# COMPACT_ATOMS: atom_id res chain seq x y z
N MET A 1 23.57 -6.84 -1.34
CA MET A 1 23.52 -8.11 -0.59
C MET A 1 22.69 -8.03 0.69
N VAL A 2 22.93 -7.10 1.62
CA VAL A 2 22.16 -7.01 2.88
C VAL A 2 20.65 -6.90 2.62
N GLY A 3 20.21 -5.96 1.75
CA GLY A 3 18.78 -5.76 1.45
C GLY A 3 18.10 -7.00 0.85
N SER A 4 18.79 -7.77 0.01
CA SER A 4 18.21 -8.99 -0.57
C SER A 4 18.17 -10.14 0.41
N LEU A 5 19.13 -10.21 1.33
CA LEU A 5 19.10 -11.21 2.42
C LEU A 5 17.99 -10.90 3.43
N SER A 6 17.85 -9.63 3.82
CA SER A 6 16.75 -9.22 4.71
C SER A 6 15.38 -9.47 4.06
N LEU A 7 15.24 -9.21 2.76
CA LEU A 7 14.00 -9.49 2.05
C LEU A 7 13.75 -11.00 1.90
N GLY A 8 14.80 -11.81 1.73
CA GLY A 8 14.70 -13.27 1.79
C GLY A 8 14.14 -13.75 3.12
N ALA A 9 14.64 -13.20 4.25
CA ALA A 9 14.10 -13.48 5.58
C ALA A 9 12.63 -13.03 5.70
N VAL A 10 12.27 -11.85 5.20
CA VAL A 10 10.87 -11.36 5.17
C VAL A 10 9.98 -12.29 4.37
N ALA A 11 10.43 -12.79 3.21
CA ALA A 11 9.66 -13.73 2.42
C ALA A 11 9.41 -15.04 3.20
N VAL A 12 10.44 -15.61 3.83
CA VAL A 12 10.29 -16.81 4.68
C VAL A 12 9.29 -16.56 5.81
N LEU A 13 9.39 -15.41 6.49
CA LEU A 13 8.44 -15.03 7.54
C LEU A 13 7.01 -14.86 7.00
N SER A 14 6.83 -14.26 5.83
CA SER A 14 5.52 -14.13 5.20
C SER A 14 4.88 -15.48 4.89
N TYR A 15 5.66 -16.44 4.39
CA TYR A 15 5.19 -17.81 4.18
C TYR A 15 4.88 -18.53 5.51
N ALA A 16 5.69 -18.34 6.55
CA ALA A 16 5.44 -18.91 7.86
C ALA A 16 4.15 -18.35 8.48
N VAL A 17 3.93 -17.03 8.37
CA VAL A 17 2.69 -16.37 8.80
C VAL A 17 1.48 -16.91 8.02
N ALA A 18 1.61 -17.05 6.70
CA ALA A 18 0.53 -17.59 5.87
C ALA A 18 0.19 -19.04 6.24
N TYR A 19 1.20 -19.89 6.44
CA TYR A 19 1.01 -21.24 6.88
C TYR A 19 0.34 -21.30 8.26
N GLY A 20 0.87 -20.54 9.23
CA GLY A 20 0.28 -20.44 10.57
C GLY A 20 -1.15 -19.95 10.56
N TYR A 21 -1.46 -18.93 9.75
CA TYR A 21 -2.81 -18.39 9.60
C TYR A 21 -3.78 -19.42 8.99
N CYS A 22 -3.36 -20.14 7.96
CA CYS A 22 -4.18 -21.18 7.32
C CYS A 22 -4.46 -22.40 8.20
N THR A 23 -3.63 -22.63 9.23
CA THR A 23 -3.80 -23.75 10.20
C THR A 23 -4.69 -23.38 11.38
N LEU A 24 -5.10 -22.10 11.50
CA LEU A 24 -6.01 -21.68 12.57
C LEU A 24 -7.41 -22.31 12.40
N PRO A 25 -8.10 -22.58 13.53
CA PRO A 25 -9.49 -23.03 13.48
C PRO A 25 -10.37 -21.96 12.80
N ARG A 26 -11.23 -22.42 11.92
CA ARG A 26 -12.21 -21.56 11.27
C ARG A 26 -13.31 -21.16 12.24
N LEU A 27 -13.91 -19.99 12.01
CA LEU A 27 -15.10 -19.54 12.73
C LEU A 27 -16.29 -20.48 12.43
N ALA A 28 -17.37 -20.35 13.22
CA ALA A 28 -18.57 -21.18 13.07
C ALA A 28 -19.22 -21.09 11.68
N ASP A 29 -19.01 -20.00 10.96
CA ASP A 29 -19.45 -19.74 9.59
C ASP A 29 -18.50 -20.30 8.51
N GLY A 30 -17.41 -20.95 8.93
CA GLY A 30 -16.39 -21.50 8.03
C GLY A 30 -15.35 -20.49 7.51
N THR A 31 -15.45 -19.21 7.90
CA THR A 31 -14.51 -18.17 7.53
C THR A 31 -13.28 -18.16 8.42
N PHE A 32 -12.20 -17.48 7.97
CA PHE A 32 -11.03 -17.22 8.80
C PHE A 32 -11.25 -15.95 9.62
N GLY A 33 -10.89 -15.99 10.91
CA GLY A 33 -10.97 -14.85 11.79
C GLY A 33 -9.91 -13.79 11.48
N THR A 34 -10.17 -12.54 11.89
CA THR A 34 -9.20 -11.45 11.87
C THR A 34 -8.32 -11.51 13.10
N LEU A 35 -7.00 -11.40 12.93
CA LEU A 35 -6.03 -11.36 14.01
C LEU A 35 -5.35 -10.01 14.06
N VAL A 36 -5.22 -9.44 15.24
CA VAL A 36 -4.44 -8.23 15.50
C VAL A 36 -3.40 -8.55 16.58
N PRO A 37 -2.26 -9.18 16.20
CA PRO A 37 -1.26 -9.63 17.18
C PRO A 37 -0.56 -8.49 17.90
N TYR A 38 -0.52 -7.31 17.31
CA TYR A 38 0.10 -6.13 17.89
C TYR A 38 -0.65 -4.87 17.47
N ASN A 39 -0.96 -4.00 18.44
CA ASN A 39 -1.58 -2.70 18.21
C ASN A 39 -1.21 -1.75 19.35
N PHE A 40 -0.93 -0.49 19.03
CA PHE A 40 -0.70 0.55 20.03
C PHE A 40 -1.23 1.90 19.53
N VAL A 41 -1.69 2.73 20.45
CA VAL A 41 -2.15 4.08 20.14
C VAL A 41 -0.94 4.95 19.80
N TRP A 42 -0.91 5.48 18.58
CA TRP A 42 0.17 6.36 18.11
C TRP A 42 -0.16 7.83 18.29
N LEU A 43 -1.36 8.26 17.85
CA LEU A 43 -1.82 9.64 17.95
C LEU A 43 -3.22 9.70 18.57
N PRO A 44 -3.33 10.17 19.82
CA PRO A 44 -4.63 10.47 20.42
C PRO A 44 -5.10 11.87 19.97
N PHE A 45 -6.32 11.98 19.41
CA PHE A 45 -6.96 13.25 19.07
C PHE A 45 -7.95 13.68 20.14
N THR A 46 -8.85 12.77 20.53
CA THR A 46 -9.86 12.97 21.58
C THR A 46 -9.97 11.69 22.40
N ALA A 47 -10.78 11.72 23.46
CA ALA A 47 -11.01 10.54 24.31
C ALA A 47 -11.55 9.31 23.54
N GLY A 48 -12.21 9.51 22.39
CA GLY A 48 -12.77 8.43 21.57
C GLY A 48 -12.11 8.27 20.19
N LEU A 49 -11.40 9.28 19.68
CA LEU A 49 -10.77 9.24 18.36
C LEU A 49 -9.25 9.20 18.51
N HIS A 50 -8.66 8.12 18.10
CA HIS A 50 -7.21 7.90 18.10
C HIS A 50 -6.77 7.16 16.83
N ILE A 51 -5.51 7.29 16.49
CA ILE A 51 -4.87 6.54 15.41
C ILE A 51 -3.97 5.51 16.04
N ASP A 52 -4.24 4.27 15.72
CA ASP A 52 -3.42 3.13 16.11
C ASP A 52 -2.38 2.81 15.04
N MET A 53 -1.28 2.23 15.48
CA MET A 53 -0.31 1.56 14.62
C MET A 53 -0.23 0.11 15.04
N GLY A 54 -0.47 -0.80 14.10
CA GLY A 54 -0.51 -2.22 14.43
C GLY A 54 -0.34 -3.12 13.22
N ILE A 55 -0.56 -4.39 13.44
CA ILE A 55 -0.50 -5.45 12.42
C ILE A 55 -1.85 -6.15 12.40
N LEU A 56 -2.52 -6.11 11.26
CA LEU A 56 -3.77 -6.81 11.04
C LEU A 56 -3.54 -7.95 10.04
N LEU A 57 -3.95 -9.15 10.42
CA LEU A 57 -3.87 -10.35 9.60
C LEU A 57 -5.27 -10.89 9.36
N ASP A 58 -5.63 -10.94 8.10
CA ASP A 58 -6.86 -11.56 7.59
C ASP A 58 -6.57 -12.22 6.23
N PRO A 59 -7.51 -12.90 5.58
CA PRO A 59 -7.25 -13.61 4.35
C PRO A 59 -6.64 -12.74 3.25
N ILE A 60 -7.11 -11.49 3.11
CA ILE A 60 -6.66 -10.56 2.07
C ILE A 60 -5.23 -10.10 2.36
N SER A 61 -4.94 -9.69 3.62
CA SER A 61 -3.61 -9.22 4.00
C SER A 61 -2.56 -10.33 3.91
N VAL A 62 -2.91 -11.53 4.37
CA VAL A 62 -2.00 -12.69 4.33
C VAL A 62 -1.68 -13.10 2.90
N MET A 63 -2.67 -13.15 2.02
CA MET A 63 -2.45 -13.38 0.59
C MET A 63 -1.52 -12.33 -0.01
N MET A 64 -1.77 -11.06 0.26
CA MET A 64 -0.95 -9.96 -0.25
C MET A 64 0.47 -9.95 0.32
N LEU A 65 0.67 -10.33 1.59
CA LEU A 65 2.01 -10.50 2.17
C LEU A 65 2.84 -11.50 1.37
N VAL A 66 2.26 -12.66 1.02
CA VAL A 66 2.95 -13.68 0.22
C VAL A 66 3.25 -13.17 -1.19
N VAL A 67 2.29 -12.55 -1.86
CA VAL A 67 2.48 -12.02 -3.22
C VAL A 67 3.57 -10.95 -3.25
N ILE A 68 3.48 -9.94 -2.39
CA ILE A 68 4.43 -8.81 -2.36
C ILE A 68 5.83 -9.32 -2.03
N SER A 69 5.99 -10.13 -0.98
CA SER A 69 7.31 -10.61 -0.57
C SER A 69 7.97 -11.49 -1.63
N THR A 70 7.19 -12.35 -2.29
CA THR A 70 7.68 -13.22 -3.36
C THR A 70 8.13 -12.42 -4.57
N VAL A 71 7.25 -11.56 -5.12
CA VAL A 71 7.56 -10.77 -6.32
C VAL A 71 8.73 -9.82 -6.03
N SER A 72 8.74 -9.14 -4.87
CA SER A 72 9.85 -8.27 -4.50
C SER A 72 11.16 -9.02 -4.39
N LEU A 73 11.17 -10.22 -3.81
CA LEU A 73 12.37 -11.05 -3.72
C LEU A 73 12.87 -11.45 -5.12
N MET A 74 12.00 -11.88 -6.02
CA MET A 74 12.37 -12.24 -7.39
C MET A 74 12.94 -11.04 -8.14
N VAL A 75 12.34 -9.86 -7.99
CA VAL A 75 12.85 -8.62 -8.58
C VAL A 75 14.21 -8.23 -8.01
N HIS A 76 14.43 -8.38 -6.69
CA HIS A 76 15.74 -8.13 -6.09
C HIS A 76 16.81 -9.08 -6.65
N ILE A 77 16.50 -10.38 -6.79
CA ILE A 77 17.44 -11.37 -7.36
C ILE A 77 17.72 -11.05 -8.82
N TYR A 78 16.70 -10.80 -9.62
CA TYR A 78 16.84 -10.46 -11.05
C TYR A 78 17.71 -9.20 -11.24
N SER A 79 17.52 -8.19 -10.39
CA SER A 79 18.24 -6.94 -10.46
C SER A 79 19.75 -7.07 -10.20
N PHE A 80 20.24 -8.16 -9.59
CA PHE A 80 21.68 -8.39 -9.47
C PHE A 80 22.37 -8.52 -10.83
N GLY A 81 21.70 -9.18 -11.76
CA GLY A 81 22.21 -9.29 -13.14
C GLY A 81 21.93 -8.03 -13.96
N TYR A 82 20.68 -7.54 -13.89
CA TYR A 82 20.20 -6.43 -14.73
C TYR A 82 20.93 -5.11 -14.44
N MET A 83 21.12 -4.77 -13.17
CA MET A 83 21.75 -3.51 -12.73
C MET A 83 23.27 -3.61 -12.56
N LYS A 84 23.87 -4.72 -13.00
CA LYS A 84 25.31 -4.93 -12.86
C LYS A 84 26.09 -3.90 -13.70
N GLY A 85 26.93 -3.10 -13.01
CA GLY A 85 27.73 -2.06 -13.66
C GLY A 85 27.05 -0.70 -13.77
N GLU A 86 25.77 -0.58 -13.42
CA GLU A 86 25.06 0.70 -13.41
C GLU A 86 25.52 1.62 -12.27
N LYS A 87 25.65 2.91 -12.59
CA LYS A 87 25.96 3.94 -11.58
C LYS A 87 24.78 4.10 -10.61
N GLY A 88 25.05 3.96 -9.31
CA GLY A 88 24.01 4.10 -8.28
C GLY A 88 23.33 2.80 -7.86
N PHE A 89 23.96 1.66 -8.11
CA PHE A 89 23.47 0.34 -7.72
C PHE A 89 22.99 0.26 -6.26
N GLN A 90 23.76 0.84 -5.31
CA GLN A 90 23.37 0.87 -3.89
C GLN A 90 22.09 1.68 -3.66
N ARG A 91 21.98 2.86 -4.30
CA ARG A 91 20.79 3.71 -4.24
C ARG A 91 19.56 3.00 -4.80
N TYR A 92 19.72 2.27 -5.90
CA TYR A 92 18.65 1.46 -6.48
C TYR A 92 18.08 0.47 -5.47
N TYR A 93 18.93 -0.31 -4.80
CA TYR A 93 18.49 -1.29 -3.81
C TYR A 93 17.88 -0.64 -2.55
N ALA A 94 18.36 0.53 -2.14
CA ALA A 94 17.75 1.28 -1.05
C ALA A 94 16.32 1.69 -1.39
N PHE A 95 16.09 2.22 -2.59
CA PHE A 95 14.75 2.62 -3.04
C PHE A 95 13.82 1.41 -3.23
N LEU A 96 14.34 0.31 -3.77
CA LEU A 96 13.59 -0.92 -3.95
C LEU A 96 13.17 -1.53 -2.61
N SER A 97 14.07 -1.52 -1.62
CA SER A 97 13.78 -1.99 -0.26
C SER A 97 12.76 -1.07 0.45
N LEU A 98 12.88 0.26 0.30
CA LEU A 98 11.92 1.22 0.84
C LEU A 98 10.52 0.99 0.25
N PHE A 99 10.46 0.75 -1.05
CA PHE A 99 9.21 0.48 -1.75
C PHE A 99 8.52 -0.80 -1.22
N THR A 100 9.29 -1.89 -1.07
CA THR A 100 8.79 -3.15 -0.53
C THR A 100 8.33 -3.00 0.92
N PHE A 101 9.11 -2.31 1.76
CA PHE A 101 8.72 -1.98 3.14
C PHE A 101 7.39 -1.22 3.19
N SER A 102 7.25 -0.21 2.35
CA SER A 102 6.04 0.60 2.28
C SER A 102 4.80 -0.21 1.90
N MET A 103 4.95 -1.12 0.93
CA MET A 103 3.85 -2.00 0.52
C MET A 103 3.47 -3.03 1.58
N LEU A 104 4.45 -3.63 2.26
CA LEU A 104 4.17 -4.56 3.36
C LEU A 104 3.46 -3.85 4.52
N GLY A 105 3.92 -2.64 4.89
CA GLY A 105 3.27 -1.84 5.93
C GLY A 105 1.84 -1.42 5.57
N LEU A 106 1.57 -1.12 4.28
CA LEU A 106 0.24 -0.81 3.79
C LEU A 106 -0.72 -1.98 3.98
N VAL A 107 -0.26 -3.19 3.64
CA VAL A 107 -1.12 -4.39 3.65
C VAL A 107 -1.45 -4.87 5.07
N VAL A 108 -0.56 -4.67 6.03
CA VAL A 108 -0.81 -5.06 7.43
C VAL A 108 -1.46 -3.95 8.27
N ALA A 109 -1.84 -2.84 7.68
CA ALA A 109 -2.44 -1.72 8.40
C ALA A 109 -3.71 -2.13 9.14
N THR A 110 -3.86 -1.68 10.39
CA THR A 110 -5.03 -1.94 11.24
C THR A 110 -6.18 -0.97 11.00
N ASN A 111 -5.88 0.19 10.43
CA ASN A 111 -6.85 1.24 10.16
C ASN A 111 -6.49 2.01 8.88
N ILE A 112 -7.44 2.79 8.39
CA ILE A 112 -7.33 3.50 7.12
C ILE A 112 -6.28 4.61 7.16
N PHE A 113 -6.04 5.24 8.31
CA PHE A 113 -5.03 6.28 8.44
C PHE A 113 -3.61 5.70 8.40
N GLN A 114 -3.36 4.57 9.09
CA GLN A 114 -2.10 3.84 8.97
C GLN A 114 -1.86 3.40 7.52
N MET A 115 -2.90 2.87 6.86
CA MET A 115 -2.82 2.53 5.44
C MET A 115 -2.43 3.74 4.60
N TYR A 116 -2.98 4.94 4.87
CA TYR A 116 -2.64 6.17 4.17
C TYR A 116 -1.17 6.59 4.35
N VAL A 117 -0.62 6.48 5.56
CA VAL A 117 0.81 6.77 5.80
C VAL A 117 1.71 5.91 4.91
N PHE A 118 1.48 4.62 4.85
CA PHE A 118 2.25 3.73 3.98
C PHE A 118 1.92 3.94 2.49
N TRP A 119 0.70 4.33 2.16
CA TRP A 119 0.28 4.73 0.82
C TRP A 119 1.11 5.89 0.27
N GLU A 120 1.36 6.88 1.11
CA GLU A 120 2.20 8.02 0.81
C GLU A 120 3.68 7.60 0.60
N LEU A 121 4.19 6.69 1.43
CA LEU A 121 5.53 6.14 1.28
C LEU A 121 5.71 5.34 -0.02
N VAL A 122 4.70 4.59 -0.44
CA VAL A 122 4.66 3.91 -1.75
C VAL A 122 4.76 4.94 -2.87
N GLY A 123 4.04 6.05 -2.77
CA GLY A 123 4.10 7.15 -3.75
C GLY A 123 5.49 7.78 -3.85
N VAL A 124 6.13 8.07 -2.71
CA VAL A 124 7.49 8.63 -2.68
C VAL A 124 8.52 7.64 -3.23
N SER A 125 8.45 6.38 -2.81
CA SER A 125 9.40 5.37 -3.26
C SER A 125 9.26 5.08 -4.77
N SER A 126 8.04 5.10 -5.31
CA SER A 126 7.82 4.98 -6.75
C SER A 126 8.39 6.16 -7.53
N TYR A 127 8.23 7.39 -7.02
CA TYR A 127 8.85 8.58 -7.60
C TYR A 127 10.37 8.45 -7.71
N LEU A 128 11.03 7.98 -6.64
CA LEU A 128 12.47 7.77 -6.59
C LEU A 128 12.93 6.67 -7.55
N LEU A 129 12.13 5.64 -7.73
CA LEU A 129 12.41 4.51 -8.60
C LEU A 129 12.20 4.85 -10.09
N ILE A 130 11.11 5.53 -10.44
CA ILE A 130 10.84 5.99 -11.82
C ILE A 130 11.91 7.01 -12.24
N GLY A 131 12.26 7.94 -11.34
CA GLY A 131 13.30 8.94 -11.55
C GLY A 131 14.73 8.43 -11.29
N PHE A 132 14.98 7.13 -11.28
CA PHE A 132 16.29 6.57 -10.99
C PHE A 132 17.39 7.12 -11.94
N TYR A 133 17.07 7.21 -13.23
CA TYR A 133 17.93 7.82 -14.25
C TYR A 133 17.78 9.35 -14.28
N TYR A 134 18.04 10.00 -13.15
CA TYR A 134 17.85 11.46 -12.94
C TYR A 134 18.66 12.36 -13.87
N THR A 135 19.54 11.81 -14.70
CA THR A 135 20.28 12.53 -15.76
C THR A 135 19.52 12.57 -17.08
N LYS A 136 18.46 11.74 -17.24
CA LYS A 136 17.64 11.71 -18.44
C LYS A 136 16.43 12.63 -18.26
N PRO A 137 16.22 13.63 -19.14
CA PRO A 137 15.07 14.55 -19.04
C PRO A 137 13.73 13.84 -19.05
N GLU A 138 13.61 12.76 -19.82
CA GLU A 138 12.41 11.95 -19.95
C GLU A 138 12.05 11.29 -18.61
N ALA A 139 13.01 10.67 -17.92
CA ALA A 139 12.81 10.04 -16.63
C ALA A 139 12.45 11.07 -15.52
N ILE A 140 13.05 12.27 -15.58
CA ILE A 140 12.69 13.37 -14.67
C ILE A 140 11.25 13.82 -14.90
N SER A 141 10.84 14.00 -16.15
CA SER A 141 9.49 14.40 -16.52
C SER A 141 8.48 13.33 -16.11
N ALA A 142 8.77 12.07 -16.41
CA ALA A 142 7.94 10.92 -16.08
C ALA A 142 7.71 10.78 -14.57
N SER A 143 8.78 10.86 -13.77
CA SER A 143 8.70 10.77 -12.31
C SER A 143 7.88 11.90 -11.70
N LYS A 144 8.09 13.14 -12.15
CA LYS A 144 7.30 14.31 -11.72
C LYS A 144 5.82 14.15 -12.08
N LYS A 145 5.52 13.73 -13.31
CA LYS A 145 4.15 13.50 -13.77
C LYS A 145 3.45 12.44 -12.92
N ALA A 146 4.09 11.29 -12.73
CA ALA A 146 3.56 10.22 -11.89
C ALA A 146 3.30 10.70 -10.46
N PHE A 147 4.25 11.43 -9.85
CA PHE A 147 4.12 11.97 -8.51
C PHE A 147 2.97 12.96 -8.39
N ILE A 148 2.87 13.96 -9.30
CA ILE A 148 1.84 15.01 -9.24
C ILE A 148 0.45 14.40 -9.41
N VAL A 149 0.26 13.52 -10.40
CA VAL A 149 -1.04 12.90 -10.67
C VAL A 149 -1.51 12.04 -9.49
N THR A 150 -0.62 11.22 -8.94
CA THR A 150 -0.97 10.38 -7.80
C THR A 150 -1.19 11.20 -6.54
N ARG A 151 -0.43 12.28 -6.30
CA ARG A 151 -0.62 13.18 -5.15
C ARG A 151 -1.92 13.94 -5.19
N PHE A 152 -2.36 14.37 -6.37
CA PHE A 152 -3.67 14.98 -6.53
C PHE A 152 -4.79 14.01 -6.13
N ALA A 153 -4.68 12.74 -6.53
CA ALA A 153 -5.61 11.70 -6.13
C ALA A 153 -5.52 11.38 -4.62
N ASP A 154 -4.31 11.34 -4.07
CA ASP A 154 -4.04 11.06 -2.65
C ASP A 154 -4.61 12.18 -1.75
N LEU A 155 -4.69 13.43 -2.23
CA LEU A 155 -5.39 14.51 -1.52
C LEU A 155 -6.88 14.19 -1.37
N GLY A 156 -7.52 13.69 -2.42
CA GLY A 156 -8.90 13.19 -2.34
C GLY A 156 -9.04 12.08 -1.30
N PHE A 157 -8.10 11.13 -1.30
CA PHE A 157 -8.07 10.06 -0.30
C PHE A 157 -7.98 10.60 1.13
N LEU A 158 -7.08 11.55 1.39
CA LEU A 158 -6.93 12.17 2.72
C LEU A 158 -8.21 12.87 3.17
N ILE A 159 -8.81 13.68 2.29
CA ILE A 159 -10.06 14.38 2.61
C ILE A 159 -11.17 13.37 2.94
N GLY A 160 -11.27 12.29 2.15
CA GLY A 160 -12.19 11.20 2.41
C GLY A 160 -11.98 10.53 3.78
N ILE A 161 -10.73 10.26 4.16
CA ILE A 161 -10.36 9.71 5.48
C ILE A 161 -10.77 10.67 6.61
N LEU A 162 -10.54 11.97 6.45
CA LEU A 162 -10.89 12.96 7.48
C LEU A 162 -12.40 13.08 7.65
N ILE A 163 -13.17 13.09 6.55
CA ILE A 163 -14.64 13.05 6.60
C ILE A 163 -15.11 11.76 7.30
N TYR A 164 -14.56 10.62 6.90
CA TYR A 164 -14.86 9.33 7.50
C TYR A 164 -14.60 9.33 9.01
N GLY A 165 -13.38 9.72 9.43
CA GLY A 165 -12.99 9.76 10.84
C GLY A 165 -13.87 10.70 11.68
N TYR A 166 -14.25 11.86 11.12
CA TYR A 166 -15.11 12.83 11.81
C TYR A 166 -16.52 12.30 12.04
N TYR A 167 -17.14 11.72 11.02
CA TYR A 167 -18.54 11.26 11.10
C TYR A 167 -18.68 9.86 11.71
N MET A 168 -17.69 8.98 11.53
CA MET A 168 -17.69 7.63 12.10
C MET A 168 -17.07 7.55 13.50
N GLY A 169 -16.36 8.60 13.96
CA GLY A 169 -15.67 8.60 15.25
C GLY A 169 -14.54 7.57 15.34
N THR A 170 -14.13 6.96 14.23
CA THR A 170 -13.10 5.93 14.16
C THR A 170 -12.43 5.90 12.80
N PHE A 171 -11.19 5.38 12.76
CA PHE A 171 -10.47 5.13 11.51
C PHE A 171 -10.41 3.63 11.15
N THR A 172 -11.11 2.77 11.87
CA THR A 172 -11.15 1.33 11.60
C THR A 172 -11.84 1.02 10.26
N PHE A 173 -11.52 -0.11 9.65
CA PHE A 173 -12.15 -0.56 8.40
C PHE A 173 -13.60 -1.03 8.57
N ALA A 174 -14.00 -1.36 9.80
CA ALA A 174 -15.34 -1.80 10.15
C ALA A 174 -15.84 -1.00 11.36
N PRO A 175 -16.51 0.15 11.14
CA PRO A 175 -17.10 0.95 12.21
C PRO A 175 -18.33 0.26 12.79
N ALA A 176 -18.72 0.63 14.01
CA ALA A 176 -19.95 0.13 14.64
C ALA A 176 -21.19 0.59 13.86
N GLU A 177 -22.27 -0.20 13.89
CA GLU A 177 -23.50 0.10 13.17
C GLU A 177 -24.13 1.46 13.56
N GLU A 178 -24.04 1.82 14.84
CA GLU A 178 -24.51 3.13 15.33
C GLU A 178 -23.82 4.31 14.62
N ASN A 179 -22.51 4.18 14.39
CA ASN A 179 -21.72 5.19 13.71
C ASN A 179 -22.07 5.26 12.22
N LEU A 180 -22.34 4.12 11.58
CA LEU A 180 -22.80 4.06 10.20
C LEU A 180 -24.13 4.80 10.02
N MET A 181 -25.06 4.65 10.95
CA MET A 181 -26.35 5.35 10.89
C MET A 181 -26.19 6.87 11.05
N GLN A 182 -25.33 7.31 11.96
CA GLN A 182 -25.07 8.75 12.17
C GLN A 182 -24.37 9.39 10.97
N GLY A 183 -23.43 8.68 10.35
CA GLY A 183 -22.65 9.15 9.22
C GLY A 183 -23.22 8.84 7.85
N ALA A 184 -24.40 8.22 7.75
CA ALA A 184 -24.94 7.68 6.49
C ALA A 184 -24.99 8.69 5.34
N LEU A 185 -25.27 9.97 5.62
CA LEU A 185 -25.36 11.02 4.61
C LEU A 185 -23.98 11.36 4.01
N MET A 186 -22.92 11.33 4.81
CA MET A 186 -21.57 11.72 4.40
C MET A 186 -20.69 10.54 3.98
N LEU A 187 -21.08 9.33 4.34
CA LEU A 187 -20.33 8.11 4.02
C LEU A 187 -20.09 7.93 2.50
N PRO A 188 -21.08 8.10 1.60
CA PRO A 188 -20.83 7.95 0.16
C PRO A 188 -19.82 8.98 -0.39
N TRP A 189 -19.82 10.21 0.14
CA TRP A 189 -18.85 11.23 -0.25
C TRP A 189 -17.44 10.89 0.25
N ALA A 190 -17.33 10.43 1.51
CA ALA A 190 -16.06 9.96 2.05
C ALA A 190 -15.49 8.80 1.23
N LEU A 191 -16.30 7.77 0.96
CA LEU A 191 -15.90 6.60 0.17
C LEU A 191 -15.57 6.97 -1.28
N GLY A 192 -16.36 7.85 -1.91
CA GLY A 192 -16.10 8.35 -3.25
C GLY A 192 -14.75 9.08 -3.36
N LEU A 193 -14.43 9.94 -2.39
CA LEU A 193 -13.13 10.63 -2.32
C LEU A 193 -11.98 9.66 -2.06
N MET A 194 -12.18 8.66 -1.20
CA MET A 194 -11.20 7.60 -0.98
C MET A 194 -10.97 6.77 -2.24
N PHE A 195 -12.03 6.46 -2.97
CA PHE A 195 -11.93 5.76 -4.25
C PHE A 195 -11.12 6.53 -5.29
N VAL A 196 -11.18 7.88 -5.31
CA VAL A 196 -10.33 8.71 -6.19
C VAL A 196 -8.85 8.44 -5.92
N GLY A 197 -8.43 8.30 -4.64
CA GLY A 197 -7.06 7.90 -4.29
C GLY A 197 -6.68 6.53 -4.87
N GLY A 198 -7.56 5.54 -4.71
CA GLY A 198 -7.42 4.21 -5.32
C GLY A 198 -7.31 4.27 -6.84
N ALA A 199 -8.18 5.04 -7.48
CA ALA A 199 -8.18 5.26 -8.93
C ALA A 199 -6.87 5.88 -9.43
N GLY A 200 -6.29 6.82 -8.68
CA GLY A 200 -5.01 7.43 -9.01
C GLY A 200 -3.85 6.44 -9.00
N LYS A 201 -3.72 5.63 -7.96
CA LYS A 201 -2.68 4.59 -7.86
C LYS A 201 -2.89 3.46 -8.87
N SER A 202 -4.14 3.06 -9.10
CA SER A 202 -4.47 2.01 -10.06
C SER A 202 -4.51 2.50 -11.51
N ALA A 203 -4.16 3.77 -11.77
CA ALA A 203 -4.15 4.37 -13.10
C ALA A 203 -5.48 4.20 -13.85
N MET A 204 -6.60 4.38 -13.16
CA MET A 204 -7.92 4.36 -13.77
C MET A 204 -8.16 5.65 -14.56
N PHE A 205 -8.96 5.57 -15.61
CA PHE A 205 -9.36 6.77 -16.36
C PHE A 205 -10.10 7.77 -15.44
N PRO A 206 -9.79 9.06 -15.50
CA PRO A 206 -8.83 9.77 -16.37
C PRO A 206 -7.40 9.89 -15.79
N LEU A 207 -7.10 9.31 -14.63
CA LEU A 207 -5.83 9.44 -13.90
C LEU A 207 -4.73 8.47 -14.40
N HIS A 208 -4.93 7.82 -15.57
CA HIS A 208 -4.02 6.81 -16.12
C HIS A 208 -2.79 7.39 -16.84
N ILE A 209 -2.73 8.68 -17.05
CA ILE A 209 -1.73 9.37 -17.90
C ILE A 209 -0.28 9.25 -17.42
N TRP A 210 -0.07 8.84 -16.16
CA TRP A 210 1.27 8.65 -15.60
C TRP A 210 1.83 7.25 -15.88
N LEU A 211 0.97 6.25 -16.09
CA LEU A 211 1.34 4.83 -16.17
C LEU A 211 2.26 4.51 -17.36
N PRO A 212 1.98 4.99 -18.59
CA PRO A 212 2.88 4.75 -19.73
C PRO A 212 4.27 5.35 -19.52
N ASP A 213 4.34 6.59 -19.00
CA ASP A 213 5.60 7.29 -18.80
C ASP A 213 6.44 6.67 -17.66
N ALA A 214 5.80 6.00 -16.69
CA ALA A 214 6.50 5.31 -15.61
C ALA A 214 7.45 4.19 -16.09
N MET A 215 7.35 3.77 -17.36
CA MET A 215 8.26 2.82 -17.99
C MET A 215 9.67 3.38 -18.25
N GLU A 216 9.92 4.68 -18.10
CA GLU A 216 11.25 5.29 -18.18
C GLU A 216 12.19 4.86 -17.03
N GLY A 217 11.65 4.29 -15.96
CA GLY A 217 12.43 3.66 -14.91
C GLY A 217 13.06 2.34 -15.35
N PRO A 218 13.99 1.77 -14.54
CA PRO A 218 14.56 0.45 -14.82
C PRO A 218 13.47 -0.63 -14.95
N THR A 219 13.62 -1.54 -15.93
CA THR A 219 12.62 -2.59 -16.22
C THR A 219 12.17 -3.40 -14.97
N PRO A 220 13.08 -3.81 -14.05
CA PRO A 220 12.64 -4.53 -12.85
C PRO A 220 11.72 -3.69 -11.93
N VAL A 221 11.91 -2.37 -11.93
CA VAL A 221 11.05 -1.43 -11.18
C VAL A 221 9.66 -1.39 -11.80
N SER A 222 9.58 -1.26 -13.14
CA SER A 222 8.31 -1.26 -13.84
C SER A 222 7.54 -2.55 -13.59
N ALA A 223 8.22 -3.69 -13.62
CA ALA A 223 7.61 -4.98 -13.28
C ALA A 223 7.05 -5.01 -11.85
N LEU A 224 7.78 -4.45 -10.86
CA LEU A 224 7.34 -4.41 -9.48
C LEU A 224 6.14 -3.47 -9.29
N ILE A 225 6.22 -2.24 -9.81
CA ILE A 225 5.19 -1.20 -9.66
C ILE A 225 3.86 -1.67 -10.26
N HIS A 226 3.90 -2.25 -11.47
CA HIS A 226 2.67 -2.52 -12.24
C HIS A 226 2.05 -3.88 -11.93
N ALA A 227 2.85 -4.91 -11.58
CA ALA A 227 2.32 -6.26 -11.45
C ALA A 227 1.76 -6.59 -10.07
N ALA A 228 2.46 -6.22 -8.98
CA ALA A 228 2.15 -6.79 -7.67
C ALA A 228 1.98 -5.75 -6.55
N THR A 229 2.19 -4.46 -6.82
CA THR A 229 2.34 -3.52 -5.73
C THR A 229 1.54 -2.22 -5.91
N MET A 230 2.07 -1.17 -6.53
CA MET A 230 1.45 0.16 -6.51
C MET A 230 0.06 0.17 -7.15
N VAL A 231 -0.10 -0.42 -8.34
CA VAL A 231 -1.39 -0.48 -9.04
C VAL A 231 -2.38 -1.34 -8.26
N VAL A 232 -1.90 -2.42 -7.65
CA VAL A 232 -2.72 -3.31 -6.81
C VAL A 232 -3.11 -2.65 -5.49
N ALA A 233 -2.39 -1.65 -5.00
CA ALA A 233 -2.75 -0.95 -3.76
C ALA A 233 -4.15 -0.32 -3.83
N GLY A 234 -4.56 0.26 -4.96
CA GLY A 234 -5.91 0.78 -5.13
C GLY A 234 -6.98 -0.31 -5.14
N VAL A 235 -6.69 -1.45 -5.79
CA VAL A 235 -7.58 -2.63 -5.74
C VAL A 235 -7.68 -3.17 -4.31
N TYR A 236 -6.55 -3.24 -3.60
CA TYR A 236 -6.51 -3.66 -2.20
C TYR A 236 -7.35 -2.75 -1.30
N GLN A 237 -7.26 -1.43 -1.48
CA GLN A 237 -8.05 -0.46 -0.72
C GLN A 237 -9.56 -0.69 -0.91
N VAL A 238 -10.01 -0.89 -2.17
CA VAL A 238 -11.42 -1.18 -2.45
C VAL A 238 -11.84 -2.52 -1.86
N ALA A 239 -11.02 -3.57 -2.02
CA ALA A 239 -11.30 -4.88 -1.44
C ALA A 239 -11.36 -4.84 0.10
N ARG A 240 -10.48 -4.06 0.75
CA ARG A 240 -10.45 -3.87 2.19
C ARG A 240 -11.69 -3.17 2.71
N MET A 241 -12.19 -2.19 1.99
CA MET A 241 -13.33 -1.37 2.37
C MET A 241 -14.63 -1.81 1.70
N PHE A 242 -14.62 -2.95 0.99
CA PHE A 242 -15.77 -3.44 0.24
C PHE A 242 -17.09 -3.49 1.04
N PRO A 243 -17.10 -3.89 2.33
CA PRO A 243 -18.33 -3.87 3.12
C PRO A 243 -18.96 -2.49 3.33
N LEU A 244 -18.21 -1.41 3.06
CA LEU A 244 -18.66 -0.02 3.21
C LEU A 244 -19.10 0.61 1.89
N TYR A 245 -18.68 0.05 0.73
CA TYR A 245 -19.08 0.47 -0.60
C TYR A 245 -20.44 -0.12 -0.97
#